data_b6e097b9af60295a9689eeabb50af011
#
_entry.id   b6e097b9af60295a9689eeabb50af011
#
_cell.length_a   1.000
_cell.length_b   1.000
_cell.length_c   1.000
_cell.angle_alpha   90.00
_cell.angle_beta   90.00
_cell.angle_gamma   90.00
#
_symmetry.space_group_name_H-M   'P 1'
#
loop_
_entity.id
_entity.type
_entity.pdbx_description
1 polymer ?
#
loop_
_entity_poly.entity_id
_entity_poly.type
_entity_poly.pdbx_seq_one_letter_code
_entity_poly.pdbx_strand_id
1 'polypeptide(L)'
;MANQTNSMAHTKWMCKYHIVFTPKYRRKVIYNQYKEDIRDIIKTLCKYKGVEIIEGHLMPDHIHMLVSIPPKYSISQFMGYLKGKSALMIYDKHANLKYKYGNRHFWAEGYYVSTVGLNEATIKKYIQEQEKHDIALDKLSVKEYEAPFNGN
;
A
#
# COMPACT_ATOMS: atom_id res chain seq x y z
N MET A 1 5.18 -11.84 15.67
CA MET A 1 4.21 -12.73 16.34
C MET A 1 2.93 -12.72 15.58
N ALA A 2 2.57 -13.87 15.02
CA ALA A 2 1.43 -13.97 14.12
C ALA A 2 0.09 -13.61 14.76
N ASN A 3 -0.05 -13.89 16.05
CA ASN A 3 -1.32 -13.73 16.74
C ASN A 3 -1.31 -12.61 17.77
N GLN A 4 -0.44 -11.66 17.57
CA GLN A 4 -0.34 -10.54 18.49
C GLN A 4 -1.57 -9.67 18.37
N THR A 5 -2.20 -9.36 19.51
CA THR A 5 -3.31 -8.43 19.57
C THR A 5 -2.82 -7.07 20.04
N ASN A 6 -3.48 -6.02 19.57
CA ASN A 6 -3.20 -4.67 19.99
C ASN A 6 -4.23 -4.23 21.04
N SER A 7 -3.94 -3.14 21.74
CA SER A 7 -4.87 -2.60 22.70
C SER A 7 -5.00 -1.10 22.53
N MET A 8 -6.19 -0.58 22.84
CA MET A 8 -6.49 0.84 22.78
C MET A 8 -7.44 1.11 23.94
N ALA A 9 -6.96 1.84 24.95
CA ALA A 9 -7.67 2.02 26.20
C ALA A 9 -8.05 0.65 26.78
N HIS A 10 -9.35 0.34 26.89
CA HIS A 10 -9.82 -0.95 27.41
C HIS A 10 -10.18 -1.92 26.29
N THR A 11 -9.92 -1.58 25.05
CA THR A 11 -10.27 -2.40 23.90
C THR A 11 -9.04 -3.09 23.34
N LYS A 12 -9.14 -4.41 23.19
CA LYS A 12 -8.13 -5.18 22.46
C LYS A 12 -8.63 -5.40 21.05
N TRP A 13 -7.71 -5.37 20.10
CA TRP A 13 -8.09 -5.48 18.69
C TRP A 13 -7.01 -6.15 17.87
N MET A 14 -7.44 -6.70 16.75
CA MET A 14 -6.55 -7.32 15.77
C MET A 14 -7.16 -7.09 14.40
N CYS A 15 -6.88 -5.91 13.84
CA CYS A 15 -7.45 -5.47 12.57
C CYS A 15 -6.33 -5.38 11.54
N LYS A 16 -6.08 -6.48 10.87
CA LYS A 16 -5.00 -6.60 9.89
C LYS A 16 -5.56 -6.77 8.50
N TYR A 17 -4.92 -6.11 7.55
CA TYR A 17 -5.40 -6.06 6.17
C TYR A 17 -4.25 -6.17 5.20
N HIS A 18 -4.48 -6.89 4.13
CA HIS A 18 -3.63 -6.87 2.95
C HIS A 18 -4.21 -5.85 1.98
N ILE A 19 -3.42 -4.85 1.60
CA ILE A 19 -3.87 -3.75 0.75
C ILE A 19 -2.94 -3.64 -0.45
N VAL A 20 -3.53 -3.43 -1.63
CA VAL A 20 -2.78 -3.20 -2.88
C VAL A 20 -3.34 -1.96 -3.54
N PHE A 21 -2.46 -1.05 -3.94
CA PHE A 21 -2.86 0.13 -4.69
C PHE A 21 -1.78 0.52 -5.69
N THR A 22 -2.16 1.29 -6.71
CA THR A 22 -1.29 1.56 -7.85
C THR A 22 -1.23 3.04 -8.17
N PRO A 23 -0.13 3.49 -8.78
CA PRO A 23 -0.10 4.79 -9.44
C PRO A 23 -1.15 4.87 -10.54
N LYS A 24 -1.62 6.08 -10.83
CA LYS A 24 -2.62 6.29 -11.87
C LYS A 24 -2.10 5.80 -13.22
N TYR A 25 -2.96 5.11 -13.95
CA TYR A 25 -2.63 4.47 -15.24
C TYR A 25 -1.58 3.37 -15.08
N ARG A 26 -1.35 2.90 -13.86
CA ARG A 26 -0.35 1.87 -13.54
C ARG A 26 1.04 2.21 -14.08
N ARG A 27 1.38 3.48 -14.06
CA ARG A 27 2.70 3.92 -14.53
C ARG A 27 3.79 3.34 -13.64
N LYS A 28 4.87 2.90 -14.26
CA LYS A 28 6.02 2.35 -13.55
C LYS A 28 6.90 3.50 -13.07
N VAL A 29 6.46 4.16 -12.02
CA VAL A 29 7.13 5.34 -11.47
C VAL A 29 7.84 5.05 -10.14
N ILE A 30 7.51 3.95 -9.48
CA ILE A 30 8.06 3.61 -8.17
C ILE A 30 9.38 2.87 -8.35
N TYR A 31 10.47 3.63 -8.56
CA TYR A 31 11.80 3.07 -8.71
C TYR A 31 12.85 4.08 -8.25
N ASN A 32 14.07 3.60 -8.03
CA ASN A 32 15.22 4.42 -7.62
C ASN A 32 14.88 5.37 -6.46
N GLN A 33 15.17 6.64 -6.60
CA GLN A 33 14.93 7.63 -5.54
C GLN A 33 13.43 7.81 -5.26
N TYR A 34 12.59 7.73 -6.28
CA TYR A 34 11.14 7.80 -6.07
C TYR A 34 10.67 6.69 -5.13
N LYS A 35 11.18 5.48 -5.31
CA LYS A 35 10.81 4.36 -4.46
C LYS A 35 11.17 4.61 -3.00
N GLU A 36 12.36 5.12 -2.74
CA GLU A 36 12.80 5.40 -1.39
C GLU A 36 11.99 6.51 -0.75
N ASP A 37 11.73 7.58 -1.48
CA ASP A 37 10.96 8.70 -0.97
C ASP A 37 9.51 8.30 -0.70
N ILE A 38 8.90 7.54 -1.60
CA ILE A 38 7.52 7.05 -1.41
C ILE A 38 7.45 6.13 -0.21
N ARG A 39 8.44 5.24 -0.04
CA ARG A 39 8.51 4.38 1.14
C ARG A 39 8.54 5.20 2.42
N ASP A 40 9.39 6.21 2.48
CA ASP A 40 9.54 7.03 3.67
C ASP A 40 8.26 7.82 3.96
N ILE A 41 7.63 8.35 2.93
CA ILE A 41 6.37 9.08 3.04
C ILE A 41 5.29 8.17 3.61
N ILE A 42 5.14 6.98 3.06
CA ILE A 42 4.12 6.02 3.51
C ILE A 42 4.37 5.62 4.96
N LYS A 43 5.61 5.33 5.32
CA LYS A 43 5.96 4.99 6.70
C LYS A 43 5.60 6.12 7.67
N THR A 44 5.93 7.34 7.30
CA THR A 44 5.64 8.51 8.13
C THR A 44 4.14 8.69 8.33
N LEU A 45 3.38 8.60 7.25
CA LEU A 45 1.93 8.78 7.32
C LEU A 45 1.24 7.69 8.13
N CYS A 46 1.69 6.45 7.97
CA CYS A 46 1.17 5.35 8.78
C CYS A 46 1.48 5.57 10.26
N LYS A 47 2.69 6.00 10.56
CA LYS A 47 3.10 6.26 11.94
C LYS A 47 2.22 7.33 12.60
N TYR A 48 1.87 8.38 11.88
CA TYR A 48 0.99 9.44 12.43
C TYR A 48 -0.39 8.92 12.80
N LYS A 49 -0.87 7.87 12.17
CA LYS A 49 -2.18 7.30 12.45
C LYS A 49 -2.12 6.07 13.34
N GLY A 50 -0.94 5.73 13.84
CA GLY A 50 -0.79 4.53 14.65
C GLY A 50 -1.00 3.25 13.87
N VAL A 51 -0.83 3.29 12.57
CA VAL A 51 -0.94 2.13 11.69
C VAL A 51 0.42 1.47 11.59
N GLU A 52 0.47 0.19 11.96
CA GLU A 52 1.69 -0.59 11.87
C GLU A 52 1.81 -1.25 10.50
N ILE A 53 2.95 -1.07 9.86
CA ILE A 53 3.26 -1.79 8.62
C ILE A 53 4.00 -3.06 9.02
N ILE A 54 3.32 -4.20 8.89
CA ILE A 54 3.89 -5.49 9.25
C ILE A 54 4.83 -5.97 8.16
N GLU A 55 4.42 -5.79 6.93
CA GLU A 55 5.20 -6.14 5.75
C GLU A 55 4.77 -5.24 4.60
N GLY A 56 5.68 -4.93 3.70
CA GLY A 56 5.33 -4.11 2.55
C GLY A 56 6.38 -4.21 1.46
N HIS A 57 5.93 -4.10 0.22
CA HIS A 57 6.78 -4.14 -0.95
C HIS A 57 6.31 -3.11 -1.95
N LEU A 58 7.27 -2.33 -2.45
CA LEU A 58 7.02 -1.32 -3.46
C LEU A 58 7.56 -1.83 -4.79
N MET A 59 6.64 -2.14 -5.68
CA MET A 59 6.98 -2.53 -7.05
C MET A 59 6.85 -1.31 -7.95
N PRO A 60 7.43 -1.33 -9.16
CA PRO A 60 7.40 -0.15 -10.02
C PRO A 60 6.00 0.42 -10.27
N ASP A 61 4.99 -0.43 -10.36
CA ASP A 61 3.63 -0.02 -10.72
C ASP A 61 2.58 -0.34 -9.65
N HIS A 62 2.99 -0.78 -8.47
CA HIS A 62 2.04 -1.07 -7.40
C HIS A 62 2.71 -1.20 -6.05
N ILE A 63 1.91 -1.12 -5.01
CA ILE A 63 2.36 -1.30 -3.63
C ILE A 63 1.51 -2.38 -2.99
N HIS A 64 2.17 -3.35 -2.34
CA HIS A 64 1.56 -4.34 -1.46
C HIS A 64 1.88 -3.98 -0.02
N MET A 65 0.86 -3.98 0.85
CA MET A 65 1.08 -3.72 2.27
C MET A 65 0.26 -4.68 3.11
N LEU A 66 0.88 -5.19 4.15
CA LEU A 66 0.17 -5.86 5.24
C LEU A 66 0.24 -4.92 6.43
N VAL A 67 -0.91 -4.42 6.88
CA VAL A 67 -0.98 -3.38 7.91
C VAL A 67 -1.94 -3.76 9.02
N SER A 68 -1.68 -3.20 10.19
CA SER A 68 -2.55 -3.28 11.36
C SER A 68 -3.11 -1.88 11.58
N ILE A 69 -4.43 -1.74 11.44
CA ILE A 69 -5.10 -0.44 11.50
C ILE A 69 -5.94 -0.36 12.78
N PRO A 70 -5.77 0.70 13.61
CA PRO A 70 -6.61 0.87 14.79
C PRO A 70 -8.10 0.91 14.41
N PRO A 71 -8.97 0.28 15.20
CA PRO A 71 -10.40 0.18 14.84
C PRO A 71 -11.14 1.51 14.83
N LYS A 72 -10.55 2.57 15.37
CA LYS A 72 -11.14 3.90 15.29
C LYS A 72 -11.16 4.47 13.87
N TYR A 73 -10.41 3.88 12.94
CA TYR A 73 -10.40 4.30 11.54
C TYR A 73 -11.07 3.23 10.68
N SER A 74 -11.93 3.66 9.76
CA SER A 74 -12.36 2.79 8.68
C SER A 74 -11.23 2.68 7.66
N ILE A 75 -11.27 1.62 6.87
CA ILE A 75 -10.26 1.43 5.81
C ILE A 75 -10.35 2.57 4.80
N SER A 76 -11.57 2.98 4.45
CA SER A 76 -11.73 4.07 3.48
C SER A 76 -11.20 5.40 4.01
N GLN A 77 -11.37 5.69 5.30
CA GLN A 77 -10.79 6.88 5.91
C GLN A 77 -9.27 6.82 5.85
N PHE A 78 -8.70 5.69 6.24
CA PHE A 78 -7.24 5.54 6.23
C PHE A 78 -6.68 5.63 4.81
N MET A 79 -7.31 4.95 3.85
CA MET A 79 -6.81 4.97 2.47
C MET A 79 -6.99 6.34 1.81
N GLY A 80 -8.07 7.04 2.11
CA GLY A 80 -8.25 8.42 1.65
C GLY A 80 -7.14 9.33 2.17
N TYR A 81 -6.85 9.21 3.45
CA TYR A 81 -5.75 9.96 4.07
C TYR A 81 -4.41 9.58 3.44
N LEU A 82 -4.11 8.28 3.36
CA LEU A 82 -2.82 7.81 2.87
C LEU A 82 -2.57 8.23 1.43
N LYS A 83 -3.54 8.01 0.56
CA LYS A 83 -3.41 8.34 -0.86
C LYS A 83 -3.37 9.85 -1.08
N GLY A 84 -4.23 10.59 -0.39
CA GLY A 84 -4.29 12.05 -0.55
C GLY A 84 -3.03 12.74 -0.06
N LYS A 85 -2.61 12.43 1.17
CA LYS A 85 -1.43 13.07 1.75
C LYS A 85 -0.15 12.64 1.06
N SER A 86 -0.03 11.36 0.72
CA SER A 86 1.18 10.90 0.03
C SER A 86 1.33 11.55 -1.34
N ALA A 87 0.24 11.71 -2.08
CA ALA A 87 0.29 12.37 -3.37
C ALA A 87 0.84 13.79 -3.25
N LEU A 88 0.36 14.56 -2.26
CA LEU A 88 0.84 15.91 -2.04
C LEU A 88 2.33 15.93 -1.69
N MET A 89 2.74 15.03 -0.81
CA MET A 89 4.15 14.97 -0.38
C MET A 89 5.07 14.51 -1.51
N ILE A 90 4.60 13.59 -2.34
CA ILE A 90 5.36 13.13 -3.51
C ILE A 90 5.55 14.30 -4.48
N TYR A 91 4.50 15.07 -4.75
CA TYR A 91 4.59 16.22 -5.65
C TYR A 91 5.45 17.34 -5.09
N ASP A 92 5.48 17.50 -3.77
CA ASP A 92 6.37 18.48 -3.16
C ASP A 92 7.83 18.13 -3.37
N LYS A 93 8.16 16.86 -3.26
CA LYS A 93 9.54 16.40 -3.46
C LYS A 93 9.92 16.29 -4.94
N HIS A 94 8.95 15.94 -5.78
CA HIS A 94 9.20 15.64 -7.19
C HIS A 94 8.20 16.38 -8.07
N ALA A 95 8.43 17.67 -8.23
CA ALA A 95 7.53 18.54 -8.99
C ALA A 95 7.32 18.08 -10.43
N ASN A 96 8.32 17.41 -11.01
CA ASN A 96 8.20 16.88 -12.36
C ASN A 96 7.09 15.83 -12.47
N LEU A 97 6.85 15.08 -11.42
CA LEU A 97 5.76 14.10 -11.41
C LEU A 97 4.40 14.78 -11.43
N LYS A 98 4.29 15.92 -10.77
CA LYS A 98 3.05 16.69 -10.76
C LYS A 98 2.64 17.07 -12.18
N TYR A 99 3.58 17.55 -12.98
CA TYR A 99 3.29 17.88 -14.37
C TYR A 99 2.97 16.66 -15.20
N LYS A 100 3.69 15.57 -14.98
CA LYS A 100 3.46 14.31 -15.69
C LYS A 100 2.04 13.78 -15.49
N TYR A 101 1.45 13.99 -14.32
CA TYR A 101 0.10 13.57 -13.99
C TYR A 101 -0.92 14.71 -14.15
N GLY A 102 -0.55 15.81 -14.76
CA GLY A 102 -1.45 16.92 -15.05
C GLY A 102 -2.01 17.61 -13.82
N ASN A 103 -1.21 17.70 -12.76
CA ASN A 103 -1.63 18.25 -11.46
C ASN A 103 -2.79 17.48 -10.84
N ARG A 104 -3.00 16.25 -11.26
CA ARG A 104 -4.12 15.41 -10.79
C ARG A 104 -3.63 14.38 -9.79
N HIS A 105 -4.48 13.40 -9.53
CA HIS A 105 -4.18 12.36 -8.55
C HIS A 105 -2.98 11.52 -8.98
N PHE A 106 -2.06 11.32 -8.07
CA PHE A 106 -0.92 10.43 -8.30
C PHE A 106 -1.36 8.97 -8.34
N TRP A 107 -2.29 8.60 -7.47
CA TRP A 107 -2.76 7.22 -7.34
C TRP A 107 -4.02 6.96 -8.16
N ALA A 108 -4.16 5.74 -8.66
CA ALA A 108 -5.40 5.32 -9.28
C ALA A 108 -6.53 5.30 -8.26
N GLU A 109 -7.77 5.45 -8.72
CA GLU A 109 -8.92 5.34 -7.84
C GLU A 109 -9.02 3.92 -7.31
N GLY A 110 -9.52 3.80 -6.09
CA GLY A 110 -9.74 2.51 -5.48
C GLY A 110 -8.47 1.84 -4.98
N TYR A 111 -8.64 0.65 -4.47
CA TYR A 111 -7.58 -0.18 -3.95
C TYR A 111 -8.17 -1.58 -3.71
N TYR A 112 -7.29 -2.57 -3.63
CA TYR A 112 -7.70 -3.91 -3.21
C TYR A 112 -7.46 -4.03 -1.71
N VAL A 113 -8.39 -4.64 -1.01
CA VAL A 113 -8.22 -4.91 0.42
C VAL A 113 -8.83 -6.25 0.77
N SER A 114 -8.12 -7.01 1.59
CA SER A 114 -8.66 -8.23 2.20
C SER A 114 -8.29 -8.24 3.67
N THR A 115 -9.16 -8.84 4.47
CA THR A 115 -8.88 -9.05 5.88
C THR A 115 -7.85 -10.16 6.02
N VAL A 116 -7.04 -10.08 7.07
CA VAL A 116 -6.05 -11.09 7.42
C VAL A 116 -6.48 -11.71 8.73
N GLY A 117 -6.65 -13.01 8.73
CA GLY A 117 -7.03 -13.72 9.92
C GLY A 117 -5.84 -13.98 10.83
N LEU A 118 -5.83 -15.15 11.47
CA LEU A 118 -4.83 -15.48 12.47
C LEU A 118 -3.46 -15.81 11.87
N ASN A 119 -3.36 -16.10 10.58
CA ASN A 119 -2.13 -16.59 9.97
C ASN A 119 -1.37 -15.49 9.24
N GLU A 120 -0.89 -14.54 10.01
CA GLU A 120 -0.09 -13.41 9.51
C GLU A 120 1.16 -13.87 8.76
N ALA A 121 1.83 -14.90 9.28
CA ALA A 121 3.06 -15.39 8.66
C ALA A 121 2.81 -15.92 7.25
N THR A 122 1.70 -16.59 7.03
CA THR A 122 1.34 -17.08 5.70
C THR A 122 1.09 -15.94 4.73
N ILE A 123 0.43 -14.89 5.19
CA ILE A 123 0.16 -13.72 4.35
C ILE A 123 1.46 -12.99 4.01
N LYS A 124 2.35 -12.81 4.98
CA LYS A 124 3.67 -12.23 4.73
C LYS A 124 4.42 -13.03 3.66
N LYS A 125 4.41 -14.33 3.80
CA LYS A 125 5.06 -15.22 2.83
C LYS A 125 4.45 -15.07 1.46
N TYR A 126 3.12 -14.99 1.38
CA TYR A 126 2.42 -14.79 0.12
C TYR A 126 2.85 -13.50 -0.56
N ILE A 127 2.93 -12.39 0.19
CA ILE A 127 3.37 -11.11 -0.37
C ILE A 127 4.79 -11.22 -0.92
N GLN A 128 5.69 -11.85 -0.18
CA GLN A 128 7.08 -12.03 -0.61
C GLN A 128 7.18 -12.88 -1.86
N GLU A 129 6.43 -13.97 -1.94
CA GLU A 129 6.40 -14.85 -3.10
C GLU A 129 5.80 -14.16 -4.32
N GLN A 130 4.75 -13.37 -4.10
CA GLN A 130 4.14 -12.59 -5.16
C GLN A 130 5.14 -11.59 -5.75
N GLU A 131 5.90 -10.93 -4.91
CA GLU A 131 6.92 -9.99 -5.36
C GLU A 131 7.96 -10.69 -6.23
N LYS A 132 8.44 -11.86 -5.82
CA LYS A 132 9.40 -12.64 -6.61
C LYS A 132 8.82 -13.06 -7.95
N HIS A 133 7.58 -13.50 -7.94
CA HIS A 133 6.88 -13.89 -9.14
C HIS A 133 6.70 -12.71 -10.09
N ASP A 134 6.33 -11.57 -9.55
CA ASP A 134 6.13 -10.34 -10.29
C ASP A 134 7.42 -9.87 -10.96
N ILE A 135 8.52 -9.94 -10.23
CA ILE A 135 9.82 -9.59 -10.79
C ILE A 135 10.16 -10.52 -11.96
N ALA A 136 9.90 -11.82 -11.80
CA ALA A 136 10.19 -12.80 -12.82
C ALA A 136 9.34 -12.62 -14.08
N LEU A 137 8.10 -12.20 -13.91
CA LEU A 137 7.12 -12.08 -15.00
C LEU A 137 6.85 -10.65 -15.40
N ASP A 138 7.60 -9.70 -14.89
CA ASP A 138 7.34 -8.27 -15.09
C ASP A 138 7.15 -7.88 -16.55
N LYS A 139 7.89 -8.51 -17.44
CA LYS A 139 7.83 -8.19 -18.88
C LYS A 139 6.80 -9.01 -19.65
N LEU A 140 6.16 -9.95 -19.01
CA LEU A 140 5.30 -10.89 -19.70
C LEU A 140 3.82 -10.52 -19.61
N SER A 141 3.37 -10.01 -18.48
CA SER A 141 1.96 -9.71 -18.30
C SER A 141 1.73 -8.87 -17.06
N VAL A 142 0.78 -7.93 -17.15
CA VAL A 142 0.31 -7.19 -15.99
C VAL A 142 -1.08 -7.66 -15.56
N LYS A 143 -1.57 -8.74 -16.13
CA LYS A 143 -2.92 -9.22 -15.87
C LYS A 143 -3.14 -9.58 -14.40
N GLU A 144 -2.12 -10.14 -13.77
CA GLU A 144 -2.22 -10.52 -12.36
C GLU A 144 -2.45 -9.31 -11.46
N TYR A 145 -1.88 -8.18 -11.83
CA TYR A 145 -2.04 -6.95 -11.07
C TYR A 145 -3.36 -6.27 -11.35
N GLU A 146 -3.88 -6.48 -12.52
CA GLU A 146 -5.19 -5.96 -12.87
C GLU A 146 -6.31 -6.68 -12.13
N ALA A 147 -6.13 -7.96 -11.84
CA ALA A 147 -7.15 -8.77 -11.19
C ALA A 147 -7.73 -8.16 -9.91
N PRO A 148 -6.91 -7.64 -8.97
CA PRO A 148 -7.46 -7.04 -7.75
C PRO A 148 -8.35 -5.82 -8.02
N PHE A 149 -8.19 -5.18 -9.17
CA PHE A 149 -8.92 -3.96 -9.53
C PHE A 149 -10.00 -4.19 -10.55
N ASN A 150 -9.93 -5.31 -11.27
CA ASN A 150 -10.88 -5.64 -12.35
C ASN A 150 -11.84 -6.76 -12.00
N GLY A 151 -11.67 -7.39 -10.87
CA GLY A 151 -12.49 -8.51 -10.44
C GLY A 151 -13.83 -8.14 -9.80
N ASN A 152 -14.16 -6.90 -9.83
CA ASN A 152 -15.38 -6.43 -9.17
C ASN A 152 -16.57 -6.49 -10.06
#